data_e4a87fb3cb46fdeab59fe0a4978b9ed1
#
_entry.id   e4a87fb3cb46fdeab59fe0a4978b9ed1
#
_cell.length_a   1.000
_cell.length_b   1.000
_cell.length_c   1.000
_cell.angle_alpha   90.00
_cell.angle_beta   90.00
_cell.angle_gamma   90.00
#
_symmetry.space_group_name_H-M   'P 1'
#
loop_
_entity.id
_entity.type
_entity.pdbx_description
1 polymer ?
#
loop_
_entity_poly.entity_id
_entity_poly.type
_entity_poly.pdbx_seq_one_letter_code
_entity_poly.pdbx_strand_id
1 'polypeptide(L)'
;MMSKVALVTGASRGIGRSIALALAAAGYAVVVNFASRRADADATTAAITAGGGTAVALQADVSDATAVARMFAVTDERFGRLDALVNNAGIGRRIDRLTDIDDETWRRTLAVNLDGAFFCMRAAIPRLQAAGGGRIVNISSGAARTGGAIGAHYAASKAGMLALTAKAARELAREGIAVNALLPSVIETEMLDAVIPDAPARARVMAQFPIGRFGRPEEVARVVRFLVAEAPDYLTGEFISLRGGRL
;
A
#
# COMPACT_ATOMS: atom_id res chain seq x y z
N MET A 1 1.99 17.14 22.55
CA MET A 1 0.99 16.82 21.51
C MET A 1 1.01 15.31 21.27
N MET A 2 -0.14 14.65 21.11
CA MET A 2 -0.17 13.23 20.74
C MET A 2 0.37 13.10 19.31
N SER A 3 1.26 12.11 19.08
CA SER A 3 1.80 11.84 17.73
C SER A 3 0.66 11.46 16.77
N LYS A 4 0.74 11.91 15.52
CA LYS A 4 -0.14 11.43 14.45
C LYS A 4 0.06 9.94 14.25
N VAL A 5 -0.97 9.23 13.84
CA VAL A 5 -0.98 7.77 13.67
C VAL A 5 -1.20 7.39 12.23
N ALA A 6 -0.35 6.51 11.71
CA ALA A 6 -0.48 5.93 10.37
C ALA A 6 -0.60 4.42 10.45
N LEU A 7 -1.57 3.85 9.73
CA LEU A 7 -1.70 2.40 9.54
C LEU A 7 -1.23 2.03 8.13
N VAL A 8 -0.27 1.11 8.04
CA VAL A 8 0.27 0.61 6.76
C VAL A 8 -0.03 -0.88 6.65
N THR A 9 -0.83 -1.27 5.66
CA THR A 9 -1.14 -2.68 5.44
C THR A 9 -0.01 -3.40 4.68
N GLY A 10 0.25 -4.67 5.04
CA GLY A 10 1.35 -5.43 4.45
C GLY A 10 2.73 -4.81 4.71
N ALA A 11 2.95 -4.27 5.90
CA ALA A 11 4.12 -3.47 6.25
C ALA A 11 5.29 -4.26 6.84
N SER A 12 5.24 -5.59 6.83
CA SER A 12 6.32 -6.44 7.37
C SER A 12 7.58 -6.42 6.49
N ARG A 13 7.47 -6.19 5.18
CA ARG A 13 8.60 -6.22 4.23
C ARG A 13 8.38 -5.32 3.01
N GLY A 14 9.39 -5.27 2.13
CA GLY A 14 9.31 -4.60 0.83
C GLY A 14 8.85 -3.14 0.90
N ILE A 15 7.96 -2.76 0.00
CA ILE A 15 7.42 -1.39 -0.09
C ILE A 15 6.77 -0.97 1.22
N GLY A 16 5.93 -1.85 1.82
CA GLY A 16 5.21 -1.53 3.05
C GLY A 16 6.14 -1.25 4.23
N ARG A 17 7.22 -2.03 4.37
CA ARG A 17 8.26 -1.78 5.40
C ARG A 17 8.94 -0.43 5.18
N SER A 18 9.35 -0.12 3.96
CA SER A 18 10.00 1.16 3.65
C SER A 18 9.06 2.35 3.90
N ILE A 19 7.75 2.19 3.61
CA ILE A 19 6.72 3.19 3.93
C ILE A 19 6.60 3.36 5.45
N ALA A 20 6.51 2.27 6.21
CA ALA A 20 6.39 2.32 7.67
C ALA A 20 7.58 3.06 8.31
N LEU A 21 8.81 2.75 7.88
CA LEU A 21 10.02 3.44 8.33
C LEU A 21 10.02 4.93 7.96
N ALA A 22 9.61 5.28 6.74
CA ALA A 22 9.58 6.67 6.28
C ALA A 22 8.52 7.52 7.03
N LEU A 23 7.37 6.94 7.36
CA LEU A 23 6.33 7.62 8.15
C LEU A 23 6.73 7.76 9.62
N ALA A 24 7.39 6.75 10.20
CA ALA A 24 7.95 6.86 11.54
C ALA A 24 9.00 7.98 11.63
N ALA A 25 9.90 8.07 10.65
CA ALA A 25 10.88 9.16 10.55
C ALA A 25 10.23 10.54 10.34
N ALA A 26 9.00 10.59 9.84
CA ALA A 26 8.19 11.82 9.74
C ALA A 26 7.38 12.12 11.03
N GLY A 27 7.60 11.37 12.13
CA GLY A 27 6.98 11.59 13.43
C GLY A 27 5.62 10.93 13.64
N TYR A 28 5.21 10.02 12.76
CA TYR A 28 4.01 9.22 12.96
C TYR A 28 4.27 8.03 13.89
N ALA A 29 3.36 7.74 14.79
CA ALA A 29 3.24 6.41 15.36
C ALA A 29 2.67 5.46 14.29
N VAL A 30 3.27 4.28 14.11
CA VAL A 30 2.97 3.42 12.96
C VAL A 30 2.38 2.09 13.38
N VAL A 31 1.22 1.76 12.84
CA VAL A 31 0.66 0.41 12.90
C VAL A 31 1.20 -0.38 11.70
N VAL A 32 2.04 -1.36 11.99
CA VAL A 32 2.64 -2.30 11.03
C VAL A 32 1.72 -3.50 10.90
N ASN A 33 0.82 -3.49 9.91
CA ASN A 33 -0.04 -4.65 9.68
C ASN A 33 0.70 -5.73 8.88
N PHE A 34 0.42 -6.97 9.21
CA PHE A 34 0.91 -8.17 8.51
C PHE A 34 -0.14 -9.29 8.57
N ALA A 35 -0.12 -10.22 7.58
CA ALA A 35 -1.01 -11.38 7.57
C ALA A 35 -0.38 -12.62 8.24
N SER A 36 0.84 -13.01 7.82
CA SER A 36 1.48 -14.26 8.27
C SER A 36 2.93 -14.13 8.73
N ARG A 37 3.65 -13.10 8.30
CA ARG A 37 5.09 -12.94 8.58
C ARG A 37 5.33 -12.14 9.87
N ARG A 38 5.13 -12.77 11.02
CA ARG A 38 5.27 -12.15 12.35
C ARG A 38 6.69 -11.65 12.60
N ALA A 39 7.70 -12.47 12.35
CA ALA A 39 9.10 -12.10 12.61
C ALA A 39 9.55 -10.87 11.79
N ASP A 40 9.12 -10.77 10.51
CA ASP A 40 9.42 -9.61 9.67
C ASP A 40 8.73 -8.34 10.17
N ALA A 41 7.50 -8.46 10.66
CA ALA A 41 6.76 -7.34 11.25
C ALA A 41 7.40 -6.87 12.57
N ASP A 42 7.83 -7.81 13.42
CA ASP A 42 8.56 -7.50 14.66
C ASP A 42 9.91 -6.83 14.34
N ALA A 43 10.64 -7.30 13.32
CA ALA A 43 11.87 -6.66 12.86
C ALA A 43 11.62 -5.22 12.32
N THR A 44 10.47 -4.99 11.65
CA THR A 44 10.09 -3.65 11.19
C THR A 44 9.79 -2.73 12.37
N THR A 45 9.03 -3.19 13.35
CA THR A 45 8.72 -2.38 14.55
C THR A 45 9.98 -2.11 15.38
N ALA A 46 10.87 -3.09 15.52
CA ALA A 46 12.16 -2.93 16.21
C ALA A 46 13.02 -1.87 15.52
N ALA A 47 13.09 -1.86 14.18
CA ALA A 47 13.83 -0.85 13.44
C ALA A 47 13.26 0.56 13.63
N ILE A 48 11.92 0.71 13.67
CA ILE A 48 11.27 1.98 13.98
C ILE A 48 11.61 2.45 15.39
N THR A 49 11.53 1.56 16.38
CA THR A 49 11.82 1.88 17.79
C THR A 49 13.29 2.23 17.99
N ALA A 50 14.20 1.52 17.35
CA ALA A 50 15.64 1.83 17.38
C ALA A 50 15.95 3.22 16.79
N GLY A 51 15.14 3.69 15.83
CA GLY A 51 15.20 5.05 15.29
C GLY A 51 14.47 6.11 16.15
N GLY A 52 14.00 5.76 17.36
CA GLY A 52 13.30 6.66 18.28
C GLY A 52 11.81 6.85 17.96
N GLY A 53 11.26 6.09 17.00
CA GLY A 53 9.84 6.12 16.64
C GLY A 53 8.97 5.20 17.51
N THR A 54 7.66 5.28 17.31
CA THR A 54 6.67 4.42 17.97
C THR A 54 6.02 3.52 16.92
N ALA A 55 5.97 2.22 17.16
CA ALA A 55 5.26 1.29 16.28
C ALA A 55 4.65 0.10 17.03
N VAL A 56 3.64 -0.51 16.42
CA VAL A 56 3.05 -1.77 16.87
C VAL A 56 2.79 -2.69 15.69
N ALA A 57 3.11 -3.97 15.82
CA ALA A 57 2.77 -4.99 14.83
C ALA A 57 1.38 -5.56 15.13
N LEU A 58 0.45 -5.48 14.16
CA LEU A 58 -0.89 -6.03 14.28
C LEU A 58 -1.17 -7.04 13.17
N GLN A 59 -1.51 -8.26 13.58
CA GLN A 59 -1.85 -9.32 12.63
C GLN A 59 -3.30 -9.20 12.17
N ALA A 60 -3.50 -9.06 10.86
CA ALA A 60 -4.81 -9.19 10.22
C ALA A 60 -4.62 -9.54 8.74
N ASP A 61 -5.35 -10.53 8.24
CA ASP A 61 -5.56 -10.71 6.81
C ASP A 61 -6.58 -9.66 6.36
N VAL A 62 -6.15 -8.75 5.48
CA VAL A 62 -7.00 -7.65 5.01
C VAL A 62 -8.21 -8.13 4.22
N SER A 63 -8.19 -9.35 3.67
CA SER A 63 -9.33 -9.96 2.97
C SER A 63 -10.46 -10.42 3.91
N ASP A 64 -10.20 -10.45 5.23
CA ASP A 64 -11.21 -10.73 6.27
C ASP A 64 -11.67 -9.42 6.92
N ALA A 65 -12.89 -9.00 6.62
CA ALA A 65 -13.48 -7.77 7.17
C ALA A 65 -13.54 -7.77 8.71
N THR A 66 -13.71 -8.95 9.34
CA THR A 66 -13.74 -9.09 10.80
C THR A 66 -12.34 -8.89 11.39
N ALA A 67 -11.30 -9.47 10.77
CA ALA A 67 -9.92 -9.25 11.18
C ALA A 67 -9.51 -7.77 11.02
N VAL A 68 -9.95 -7.12 9.93
CA VAL A 68 -9.76 -5.67 9.73
C VAL A 68 -10.43 -4.88 10.86
N ALA A 69 -11.70 -5.15 11.18
CA ALA A 69 -12.40 -4.45 12.25
C ALA A 69 -11.67 -4.59 13.61
N ARG A 70 -11.19 -5.80 13.96
CA ARG A 70 -10.38 -6.02 15.17
C ARG A 70 -9.06 -5.24 15.15
N MET A 71 -8.36 -5.21 14.02
CA MET A 71 -7.12 -4.43 13.87
C MET A 71 -7.34 -2.94 14.14
N PHE A 72 -8.41 -2.37 13.62
CA PHE A 72 -8.75 -0.96 13.86
C PHE A 72 -9.19 -0.70 15.31
N ALA A 73 -9.93 -1.63 15.95
CA ALA A 73 -10.28 -1.51 17.36
C ALA A 73 -9.03 -1.49 18.26
N VAL A 74 -8.07 -2.38 18.02
CA VAL A 74 -6.78 -2.36 18.74
C VAL A 74 -5.98 -1.08 18.45
N THR A 75 -6.08 -0.53 17.24
CA THR A 75 -5.46 0.77 16.91
C THR A 75 -6.06 1.89 17.74
N ASP A 76 -7.40 1.92 17.90
CA ASP A 76 -8.11 2.89 18.73
C ASP A 76 -7.71 2.77 20.21
N GLU A 77 -7.66 1.57 20.74
CA GLU A 77 -7.25 1.31 22.14
C GLU A 77 -5.83 1.79 22.42
N ARG A 78 -4.92 1.61 21.47
CA ARG A 78 -3.50 1.94 21.65
C ARG A 78 -3.17 3.41 21.43
N PHE A 79 -3.84 4.05 20.49
CA PHE A 79 -3.44 5.38 20.02
C PHE A 79 -4.56 6.43 20.10
N GLY A 80 -5.81 6.01 20.20
CA GLY A 80 -6.97 6.90 20.30
C GLY A 80 -7.27 7.74 19.06
N ARG A 81 -6.51 7.54 17.96
CA ARG A 81 -6.67 8.31 16.71
C ARG A 81 -6.10 7.57 15.51
N LEU A 82 -6.49 8.01 14.33
CA LEU A 82 -5.87 7.66 13.06
C LEU A 82 -5.81 8.90 12.16
N ASP A 83 -4.65 9.16 11.55
CA ASP A 83 -4.43 10.31 10.67
C ASP A 83 -4.10 9.91 9.24
N ALA A 84 -3.60 8.69 9.05
CA ALA A 84 -3.30 8.18 7.71
C ALA A 84 -3.53 6.67 7.59
N LEU A 85 -4.02 6.27 6.41
CA LEU A 85 -4.11 4.89 5.98
C LEU A 85 -3.29 4.70 4.70
N VAL A 86 -2.41 3.70 4.68
CA VAL A 86 -1.73 3.27 3.45
C VAL A 86 -2.14 1.83 3.12
N ASN A 87 -2.96 1.66 2.10
CA ASN A 87 -3.35 0.37 1.56
C ASN A 87 -2.25 -0.14 0.64
N ASN A 88 -1.31 -0.91 1.22
CA ASN A 88 -0.18 -1.48 0.50
C ASN A 88 -0.26 -3.01 0.38
N ALA A 89 -0.99 -3.69 1.26
CA ALA A 89 -1.14 -5.15 1.18
C ALA A 89 -1.57 -5.58 -0.23
N GLY A 90 -0.90 -6.61 -0.75
CA GLY A 90 -1.20 -7.13 -2.06
C GLY A 90 -0.42 -8.41 -2.37
N ILE A 91 -1.03 -9.24 -3.18
CA ILE A 91 -0.45 -10.46 -3.72
C ILE A 91 -0.48 -10.43 -5.24
N GLY A 92 0.45 -11.16 -5.86
CA GLY A 92 0.48 -11.35 -7.29
C GLY A 92 1.25 -12.63 -7.62
N ARG A 93 0.59 -13.52 -8.34
CA ARG A 93 1.18 -14.74 -8.95
C ARG A 93 1.21 -14.55 -10.46
N ARG A 94 2.36 -14.73 -11.08
CA ARG A 94 2.45 -14.59 -12.53
C ARG A 94 1.70 -15.71 -13.25
N ILE A 95 0.74 -15.32 -14.09
CA ILE A 95 -0.01 -16.20 -14.98
C ILE A 95 -0.14 -15.46 -16.31
N ASP A 96 0.52 -15.97 -17.35
CA ASP A 96 0.68 -15.24 -18.60
C ASP A 96 -0.59 -15.26 -19.47
N ARG A 97 -1.37 -16.34 -19.44
CA ARG A 97 -2.58 -16.50 -20.26
C ARG A 97 -3.84 -16.29 -19.42
N LEU A 98 -4.79 -15.56 -19.95
CA LEU A 98 -6.07 -15.31 -19.31
C LEU A 98 -6.81 -16.61 -18.98
N THR A 99 -6.73 -17.59 -19.89
CA THR A 99 -7.39 -18.90 -19.77
C THR A 99 -6.83 -19.80 -18.67
N ASP A 100 -5.61 -19.50 -18.17
CA ASP A 100 -4.93 -20.31 -17.17
C ASP A 100 -5.17 -19.78 -15.74
N ILE A 101 -5.90 -18.68 -15.62
CA ILE A 101 -6.29 -18.12 -14.33
C ILE A 101 -7.49 -18.89 -13.81
N ASP A 102 -7.27 -19.69 -12.76
CA ASP A 102 -8.35 -20.38 -12.07
C ASP A 102 -9.18 -19.44 -11.18
N ASP A 103 -10.38 -19.88 -10.84
CA ASP A 103 -11.33 -19.13 -10.04
C ASP A 103 -10.80 -18.80 -8.64
N GLU A 104 -10.01 -19.69 -8.02
CA GLU A 104 -9.43 -19.49 -6.70
C GLU A 104 -8.40 -18.38 -6.73
N THR A 105 -7.46 -18.41 -7.67
CA THR A 105 -6.46 -17.37 -7.88
C THR A 105 -7.13 -16.02 -8.16
N TRP A 106 -8.15 -16.00 -9.02
CA TRP A 106 -8.92 -14.79 -9.29
C TRP A 106 -9.53 -14.21 -8.01
N ARG A 107 -10.36 -15.00 -7.31
CA ARG A 107 -11.07 -14.55 -6.10
C ARG A 107 -10.10 -14.15 -5.00
N ARG A 108 -9.04 -14.92 -4.76
CA ARG A 108 -8.07 -14.60 -3.71
C ARG A 108 -7.32 -13.30 -4.01
N THR A 109 -6.96 -13.06 -5.27
CA THR A 109 -6.28 -11.82 -5.65
C THR A 109 -7.17 -10.61 -5.46
N LEU A 110 -8.44 -10.66 -5.88
CA LEU A 110 -9.38 -9.57 -5.66
C LEU A 110 -9.63 -9.36 -4.17
N ALA A 111 -9.87 -10.42 -3.42
CA ALA A 111 -10.12 -10.35 -1.98
C ALA A 111 -9.01 -9.64 -1.21
N VAL A 112 -7.73 -9.93 -1.53
CA VAL A 112 -6.60 -9.25 -0.84
C VAL A 112 -6.38 -7.84 -1.38
N ASN A 113 -6.28 -7.71 -2.72
CA ASN A 113 -5.80 -6.46 -3.33
C ASN A 113 -6.87 -5.37 -3.41
N LEU A 114 -8.14 -5.74 -3.55
CA LEU A 114 -9.25 -4.81 -3.77
C LEU A 114 -10.20 -4.76 -2.57
N ASP A 115 -10.77 -5.91 -2.17
CA ASP A 115 -11.72 -5.93 -1.06
C ASP A 115 -11.03 -5.54 0.25
N GLY A 116 -9.77 -5.98 0.46
CA GLY A 116 -8.96 -5.59 1.61
C GLY A 116 -8.74 -4.08 1.71
N ALA A 117 -8.44 -3.42 0.58
CA ALA A 117 -8.33 -1.96 0.55
C ALA A 117 -9.66 -1.29 0.87
N PHE A 118 -10.77 -1.80 0.32
CA PHE A 118 -12.11 -1.30 0.62
C PHE A 118 -12.45 -1.46 2.10
N PHE A 119 -12.21 -2.63 2.70
CA PHE A 119 -12.51 -2.87 4.13
C PHE A 119 -11.69 -1.94 5.03
N CYS A 120 -10.39 -1.76 4.72
CA CYS A 120 -9.53 -0.84 5.46
C CYS A 120 -9.99 0.61 5.31
N MET A 121 -10.34 1.06 4.09
CA MET A 121 -10.88 2.42 3.87
C MET A 121 -12.18 2.64 4.65
N ARG A 122 -13.13 1.71 4.55
CA ARG A 122 -14.39 1.77 5.28
C ARG A 122 -14.21 1.87 6.79
N ALA A 123 -13.24 1.15 7.33
CA ALA A 123 -12.91 1.21 8.76
C ALA A 123 -12.14 2.48 9.15
N ALA A 124 -11.29 3.01 8.27
CA ALA A 124 -10.48 4.20 8.53
C ALA A 124 -11.27 5.51 8.47
N ILE A 125 -12.21 5.63 7.53
CA ILE A 125 -12.92 6.88 7.25
C ILE A 125 -13.54 7.52 8.50
N PRO A 126 -14.33 6.82 9.35
CA PRO A 126 -14.88 7.43 10.55
C PRO A 126 -13.82 7.95 11.54
N ARG A 127 -12.66 7.31 11.58
CA ARG A 127 -11.53 7.69 12.45
C ARG A 127 -10.80 8.92 11.94
N LEU A 128 -10.62 9.00 10.62
CA LEU A 128 -10.06 10.17 9.97
C LEU A 128 -10.99 11.39 10.14
N GLN A 129 -12.31 11.18 10.00
CA GLN A 129 -13.32 12.21 10.27
C GLN A 129 -13.23 12.70 11.73
N ALA A 130 -13.16 11.78 12.69
CA ALA A 130 -13.01 12.11 14.11
C ALA A 130 -11.69 12.85 14.44
N ALA A 131 -10.63 12.61 13.65
CA ALA A 131 -9.36 13.32 13.75
C ALA A 131 -9.37 14.72 13.12
N GLY A 132 -10.47 15.10 12.44
CA GLY A 132 -10.63 16.37 11.73
C GLY A 132 -10.06 16.36 10.31
N GLY A 133 -9.92 15.20 9.71
CA GLY A 133 -9.36 14.99 8.37
C GLY A 133 -8.21 13.98 8.36
N GLY A 134 -7.59 13.77 7.21
CA GLY A 134 -6.47 12.83 7.11
C GLY A 134 -6.07 12.46 5.68
N ARG A 135 -5.30 11.37 5.55
CA ARG A 135 -4.74 10.92 4.27
C ARG A 135 -4.98 9.44 4.03
N ILE A 136 -5.41 9.09 2.83
CA ILE A 136 -5.47 7.71 2.35
C ILE A 136 -4.59 7.60 1.11
N VAL A 137 -3.63 6.67 1.12
CA VAL A 137 -2.79 6.37 -0.04
C VAL A 137 -2.98 4.90 -0.42
N ASN A 138 -3.45 4.66 -1.64
CA ASN A 138 -3.64 3.34 -2.20
C ASN A 138 -2.46 2.94 -3.10
N ILE A 139 -1.73 1.89 -2.75
CA ILE A 139 -0.63 1.37 -3.58
C ILE A 139 -1.22 0.47 -4.65
N SER A 140 -1.50 1.07 -5.80
CA SER A 140 -1.93 0.38 -7.00
C SER A 140 -0.73 -0.18 -7.77
N SER A 141 -0.72 -0.11 -9.08
CA SER A 141 0.38 -0.57 -9.96
C SER A 141 0.24 0.06 -11.34
N GLY A 142 1.34 0.19 -12.07
CA GLY A 142 1.30 0.46 -13.50
C GLY A 142 0.46 -0.55 -14.28
N ALA A 143 0.35 -1.79 -13.78
CA ALA A 143 -0.50 -2.84 -14.36
C ALA A 143 -1.99 -2.44 -14.43
N ALA A 144 -2.47 -1.57 -13.56
CA ALA A 144 -3.84 -1.04 -13.58
C ALA A 144 -4.21 -0.35 -14.90
N ARG A 145 -3.23 0.16 -15.63
CA ARG A 145 -3.40 0.86 -16.91
C ARG A 145 -2.95 0.07 -18.13
N THR A 146 -2.01 -0.87 -17.94
CA THR A 146 -1.33 -1.56 -19.05
C THR A 146 -1.63 -3.04 -19.13
N GLY A 147 -2.38 -3.62 -18.15
CA GLY A 147 -2.52 -5.07 -17.98
C GLY A 147 -1.32 -5.69 -17.26
N GLY A 148 -0.11 -5.12 -17.43
CA GLY A 148 1.11 -5.58 -16.75
C GLY A 148 1.56 -6.98 -17.16
N ALA A 149 2.50 -7.56 -16.39
CA ALA A 149 3.10 -8.88 -16.67
C ALA A 149 2.76 -9.93 -15.59
N ILE A 150 1.98 -9.57 -14.56
CA ILE A 150 1.60 -10.54 -13.51
C ILE A 150 0.39 -11.37 -13.95
N GLY A 151 -0.60 -10.72 -14.58
CA GLY A 151 -1.81 -11.37 -15.09
C GLY A 151 -3.06 -10.52 -14.89
N ALA A 152 -4.15 -10.92 -15.56
CA ALA A 152 -5.38 -10.14 -15.59
C ALA A 152 -6.04 -9.98 -14.22
N HIS A 153 -5.99 -11.00 -13.35
CA HIS A 153 -6.48 -10.95 -11.97
C HIS A 153 -5.82 -9.81 -11.16
N TYR A 154 -4.51 -9.70 -11.28
CA TYR A 154 -3.75 -8.63 -10.61
C TYR A 154 -4.08 -7.26 -11.22
N ALA A 155 -4.04 -7.14 -12.54
CA ALA A 155 -4.33 -5.89 -13.24
C ALA A 155 -5.74 -5.38 -12.92
N ALA A 156 -6.75 -6.25 -12.95
CA ALA A 156 -8.13 -5.93 -12.60
C ALA A 156 -8.25 -5.45 -11.16
N SER A 157 -7.62 -6.15 -10.20
CA SER A 157 -7.63 -5.73 -8.79
C SER A 157 -7.01 -4.34 -8.58
N LYS A 158 -5.90 -4.06 -9.27
CA LYS A 158 -5.20 -2.77 -9.17
C LYS A 158 -5.92 -1.65 -9.93
N ALA A 159 -6.64 -1.95 -11.00
CA ALA A 159 -7.53 -1.02 -11.68
C ALA A 159 -8.75 -0.65 -10.80
N GLY A 160 -9.35 -1.63 -10.13
CA GLY A 160 -10.43 -1.40 -9.16
C GLY A 160 -10.03 -0.44 -8.05
N MET A 161 -8.80 -0.49 -7.56
CA MET A 161 -8.28 0.47 -6.58
C MET A 161 -8.28 1.92 -7.09
N LEU A 162 -8.08 2.15 -8.40
CA LEU A 162 -8.17 3.50 -8.97
C LEU A 162 -9.59 4.04 -8.90
N ALA A 163 -10.57 3.20 -9.20
CA ALA A 163 -11.99 3.57 -9.09
C ALA A 163 -12.38 3.88 -7.64
N LEU A 164 -11.95 3.05 -6.67
CA LEU A 164 -12.14 3.32 -5.24
C LEU A 164 -11.50 4.65 -4.82
N THR A 165 -10.28 4.92 -5.28
CA THR A 165 -9.57 6.17 -5.00
C THR A 165 -10.33 7.37 -5.51
N ALA A 166 -10.74 7.36 -6.78
CA ALA A 166 -11.47 8.45 -7.40
C ALA A 166 -12.81 8.71 -6.71
N LYS A 167 -13.56 7.64 -6.38
CA LYS A 167 -14.85 7.78 -5.68
C LYS A 167 -14.65 8.35 -4.28
N ALA A 168 -13.73 7.80 -3.51
CA ALA A 168 -13.49 8.25 -2.14
C ALA A 168 -12.96 9.69 -2.09
N ALA A 169 -12.06 10.08 -2.99
CA ALA A 169 -11.55 11.45 -3.06
C ALA A 169 -12.68 12.48 -3.27
N ARG A 170 -13.61 12.19 -4.18
CA ARG A 170 -14.76 13.07 -4.44
C ARG A 170 -15.73 13.15 -3.27
N GLU A 171 -15.91 12.06 -2.55
CA GLU A 171 -16.82 11.95 -1.41
C GLU A 171 -16.28 12.66 -0.17
N LEU A 172 -14.98 12.48 0.11
CA LEU A 172 -14.36 12.85 1.37
C LEU A 172 -13.61 14.19 1.36
N ALA A 173 -13.47 14.85 0.20
CA ALA A 173 -12.71 16.08 0.07
C ALA A 173 -13.17 17.20 1.02
N ARG A 174 -14.51 17.36 1.18
CA ARG A 174 -15.10 18.36 2.08
C ARG A 174 -14.88 18.07 3.56
N GLU A 175 -14.49 16.85 3.87
CA GLU A 175 -14.20 16.38 5.23
C GLU A 175 -12.70 16.47 5.57
N GLY A 176 -11.91 17.11 4.71
CA GLY A 176 -10.46 17.25 4.90
C GLY A 176 -9.67 15.96 4.70
N ILE A 177 -10.27 14.95 4.06
CA ILE A 177 -9.61 13.66 3.79
C ILE A 177 -9.17 13.62 2.33
N ALA A 178 -7.86 13.64 2.09
CA ALA A 178 -7.30 13.48 0.76
C ALA A 178 -7.00 12.00 0.47
N VAL A 179 -7.43 11.53 -0.72
CA VAL A 179 -7.28 10.14 -1.15
C VAL A 179 -6.58 10.09 -2.49
N ASN A 180 -5.41 9.45 -2.56
CA ASN A 180 -4.60 9.34 -3.77
C ASN A 180 -4.14 7.90 -4.02
N ALA A 181 -3.84 7.56 -5.26
CA ALA A 181 -3.23 6.28 -5.62
C ALA A 181 -1.82 6.48 -6.16
N LEU A 182 -0.90 5.62 -5.73
CA LEU A 182 0.44 5.53 -6.29
C LEU A 182 0.53 4.28 -7.16
N LEU A 183 1.07 4.45 -8.37
CA LEU A 183 1.20 3.40 -9.37
C LEU A 183 2.69 3.08 -9.62
N PRO A 184 3.34 2.32 -8.73
CA PRO A 184 4.69 1.85 -9.00
C PRO A 184 4.72 0.94 -10.24
N SER A 185 5.82 1.01 -10.97
CA SER A 185 6.14 0.03 -12.01
C SER A 185 6.91 -1.14 -11.38
N VAL A 186 8.05 -1.54 -11.92
CA VAL A 186 8.87 -2.63 -11.37
C VAL A 186 9.74 -2.11 -10.24
N ILE A 187 9.52 -2.62 -9.03
CA ILE A 187 10.24 -2.27 -7.80
C ILE A 187 10.99 -3.48 -7.28
N GLU A 188 12.24 -3.30 -6.87
CA GLU A 188 13.10 -4.35 -6.28
C GLU A 188 12.51 -4.84 -4.95
N THR A 189 11.86 -6.01 -5.00
CA THR A 189 11.19 -6.66 -3.86
C THR A 189 11.18 -8.17 -4.08
N GLU A 190 10.92 -8.94 -3.03
CA GLU A 190 10.71 -10.40 -3.13
C GLU A 190 9.59 -10.77 -4.12
N MET A 191 8.58 -9.91 -4.30
CA MET A 191 7.55 -10.13 -5.32
C MET A 191 8.16 -10.12 -6.73
N LEU A 192 9.11 -9.22 -6.99
CA LEU A 192 9.82 -9.19 -8.28
C LEU A 192 10.64 -10.46 -8.48
N ASP A 193 11.30 -10.97 -7.44
CA ASP A 193 12.08 -12.19 -7.50
C ASP A 193 11.22 -13.40 -7.88
N ALA A 194 10.00 -13.46 -7.36
CA ALA A 194 9.03 -14.50 -7.70
C ALA A 194 8.45 -14.35 -9.12
N VAL A 195 8.33 -13.12 -9.64
CA VAL A 195 7.74 -12.84 -10.96
C VAL A 195 8.78 -12.96 -12.08
N ILE A 196 10.02 -12.55 -11.83
CA ILE A 196 11.13 -12.57 -12.80
C ILE A 196 12.38 -13.15 -12.08
N PRO A 197 12.47 -14.48 -11.95
CA PRO A 197 13.55 -15.10 -11.16
C PRO A 197 14.89 -15.13 -11.89
N ASP A 198 14.91 -15.13 -13.23
CA ASP A 198 16.15 -15.28 -14.01
C ASP A 198 16.79 -13.94 -14.37
N ALA A 199 18.13 -13.89 -14.31
CA ALA A 199 18.90 -12.68 -14.59
C ALA A 199 18.78 -12.19 -16.05
N PRO A 200 18.76 -13.03 -17.09
CA PRO A 200 18.53 -12.60 -18.46
C PRO A 200 17.16 -11.95 -18.67
N ALA A 201 16.09 -12.48 -18.09
CA ALA A 201 14.76 -11.87 -18.16
C ALA A 201 14.74 -10.53 -17.44
N ARG A 202 15.39 -10.43 -16.27
CA ARG A 202 15.56 -9.16 -15.54
C ARG A 202 16.27 -8.11 -16.39
N ALA A 203 17.37 -8.46 -17.03
CA ALA A 203 18.11 -7.55 -17.91
C ALA A 203 17.24 -7.05 -19.07
N ARG A 204 16.49 -7.94 -19.73
CA ARG A 204 15.55 -7.56 -20.82
C ARG A 204 14.45 -6.62 -20.35
N VAL A 205 13.89 -6.85 -19.17
CA VAL A 205 12.86 -5.96 -18.60
C VAL A 205 13.47 -4.63 -18.18
N MET A 206 14.65 -4.65 -17.56
CA MET A 206 15.35 -3.44 -17.10
C MET A 206 15.73 -2.53 -18.27
N ALA A 207 16.11 -3.08 -19.41
CA ALA A 207 16.40 -2.31 -20.63
C ALA A 207 15.22 -1.48 -21.16
N GLN A 208 13.98 -1.78 -20.72
CA GLN A 208 12.79 -1.02 -21.08
C GLN A 208 12.58 0.25 -20.22
N PHE A 209 13.43 0.45 -19.23
CA PHE A 209 13.36 1.62 -18.35
C PHE A 209 14.44 2.63 -18.76
N PRO A 210 14.06 3.85 -19.20
CA PRO A 210 15.03 4.90 -19.55
C PRO A 210 16.02 5.22 -18.42
N ILE A 211 15.60 5.10 -17.15
CA ILE A 211 16.48 5.30 -15.99
C ILE A 211 17.57 4.21 -15.84
N GLY A 212 17.48 3.10 -16.58
CA GLY A 212 18.48 2.02 -16.60
C GLY A 212 18.46 1.08 -15.38
N ARG A 213 17.44 1.17 -14.50
CA ARG A 213 17.29 0.32 -13.32
C ARG A 213 15.83 0.17 -12.91
N PHE A 214 15.56 -0.80 -12.05
CA PHE A 214 14.29 -0.88 -11.35
C PHE A 214 14.18 0.19 -10.25
N GLY A 215 12.96 0.49 -9.84
CA GLY A 215 12.70 1.35 -8.69
C GLY A 215 13.04 0.65 -7.37
N ARG A 216 13.34 1.43 -6.35
CA ARG A 216 13.60 0.92 -4.99
C ARG A 216 12.40 1.16 -4.09
N PRO A 217 12.15 0.30 -3.10
CA PRO A 217 11.10 0.50 -2.11
C PRO A 217 11.12 1.88 -1.44
N GLU A 218 12.32 2.42 -1.19
CA GLU A 218 12.53 3.73 -0.56
C GLU A 218 12.05 4.88 -1.45
N GLU A 219 12.09 4.73 -2.78
CA GLU A 219 11.59 5.75 -3.71
C GLU A 219 10.07 5.83 -3.65
N VAL A 220 9.39 4.67 -3.55
CA VAL A 220 7.95 4.59 -3.30
C VAL A 220 7.61 5.22 -1.95
N ALA A 221 8.35 4.87 -0.91
CA ALA A 221 8.14 5.35 0.45
C ALA A 221 8.29 6.88 0.55
N ARG A 222 9.24 7.48 -0.17
CA ARG A 222 9.39 8.95 -0.20
C ARG A 222 8.17 9.65 -0.78
N VAL A 223 7.57 9.11 -1.84
CA VAL A 223 6.35 9.70 -2.41
C VAL A 223 5.17 9.52 -1.48
N VAL A 224 5.02 8.35 -0.84
CA VAL A 224 3.98 8.13 0.17
C VAL A 224 4.15 9.09 1.34
N ARG A 225 5.38 9.26 1.84
CA ARG A 225 5.67 10.22 2.91
C ARG A 225 5.24 11.64 2.51
N PHE A 226 5.58 12.09 1.31
CA PHE A 226 5.13 13.39 0.80
C PHE A 226 3.60 13.49 0.80
N LEU A 227 2.90 12.49 0.25
CA LEU A 227 1.44 12.48 0.18
C LEU A 227 0.76 12.50 1.55
N VAL A 228 1.38 11.86 2.54
CA VAL A 228 0.83 11.73 3.89
C VAL A 228 1.17 12.93 4.77
N ALA A 229 2.40 13.43 4.71
CA ALA A 229 2.93 14.39 5.67
C ALA A 229 3.02 15.84 5.16
N GLU A 230 3.15 16.04 3.84
CA GLU A 230 3.57 17.33 3.28
C GLU A 230 2.63 17.85 2.17
N ALA A 231 1.90 16.96 1.47
CA ALA A 231 1.08 17.33 0.34
C ALA A 231 -0.07 18.27 0.73
N PRO A 232 -0.39 19.28 -0.10
CA PRO A 232 -1.53 20.16 0.14
C PRO A 232 -2.86 19.38 0.01
N ASP A 233 -3.91 19.84 0.71
CA ASP A 233 -5.24 19.21 0.68
C ASP A 233 -5.86 19.18 -0.71
N TYR A 234 -5.47 20.13 -1.59
CA TYR A 234 -5.93 20.18 -2.96
C TYR A 234 -5.42 19.02 -3.83
N LEU A 235 -4.39 18.29 -3.39
CA LEU A 235 -3.87 17.09 -4.03
C LEU A 235 -4.68 15.87 -3.57
N THR A 236 -5.83 15.65 -4.19
CA THR A 236 -6.73 14.52 -3.93
C THR A 236 -7.34 13.98 -5.23
N GLY A 237 -7.55 12.67 -5.31
CA GLY A 237 -8.08 11.99 -6.49
C GLY A 237 -7.03 11.64 -7.55
N GLU A 238 -5.75 11.85 -7.26
CA GLU A 238 -4.66 11.69 -8.22
C GLU A 238 -4.13 10.26 -8.30
N PHE A 239 -3.69 9.91 -9.51
CA PHE A 239 -3.06 8.62 -9.85
C PHE A 239 -1.60 8.86 -10.25
N ILE A 240 -0.71 8.83 -9.27
CA ILE A 240 0.69 9.21 -9.42
C ILE A 240 1.51 8.01 -9.87
N SER A 241 2.14 8.09 -11.03
CA SER A 241 2.94 7.00 -11.59
C SER A 241 4.42 7.13 -11.23
N LEU A 242 5.04 6.02 -10.75
CA LEU A 242 6.48 5.87 -10.58
C LEU A 242 7.00 4.85 -11.59
N ARG A 243 7.54 5.31 -12.73
CA ARG A 243 7.84 4.43 -13.87
C ARG A 243 9.29 4.49 -14.38
N GLY A 244 10.17 5.33 -13.83
CA GLY A 244 11.55 5.46 -14.31
C GLY A 244 11.66 5.85 -15.80
N GLY A 245 10.71 6.64 -16.31
CA GLY A 245 10.62 7.07 -17.71
C GLY A 245 9.91 6.09 -18.66
N ARG A 246 9.50 4.90 -18.22
CA ARG A 246 8.73 3.95 -19.04
C ARG A 246 7.31 4.48 -19.25
N LEU A 247 6.89 4.64 -20.50
CA LEU A 247 5.56 5.10 -20.91
C LEU A 247 4.53 3.97 -20.92
#